data_0be45eafb855f5c5ea13a185dd1e91f7
#
_entry.id   0be45eafb855f5c5ea13a185dd1e91f7
#
_cell.length_a   1.000
_cell.length_b   1.000
_cell.length_c   1.000
_cell.angle_alpha   90.00
_cell.angle_beta   90.00
_cell.angle_gamma   90.00
#
_symmetry.space_group_name_H-M   'P 1'
#
loop_
_entity.id
_entity.type
_entity.pdbx_description
1 polymer ?
#
loop_
_entity_poly.entity_id
_entity_poly.type
_entity_poly.pdbx_seq_one_letter_code
_entity_poly.pdbx_strand_id
1 'polypeptide(L)'
;MIEGGRHLVTGGAGTIGSTLVDQLVEGGAAEVLVLDNFVRGRRENLEWACANGEVTVVEGDVCDRSLVAELSEGIDVVFHQAAIRITQCAEEPRLALEVL
;
A
#
# COMPACT_ATOMS: atom_id res chain seq x y z
N MET A 1 -8.45 10.55 -12.42
CA MET A 1 -8.48 9.44 -11.49
C MET A 1 -7.16 9.23 -10.81
N ILE A 2 -6.11 8.79 -11.51
CA ILE A 2 -4.78 8.73 -10.88
C ILE A 2 -4.31 10.14 -10.59
N GLU A 3 -4.40 11.01 -11.58
CA GLU A 3 -3.97 12.40 -11.44
C GLU A 3 -4.78 13.13 -10.37
N GLY A 4 -4.07 13.70 -9.40
CA GLY A 4 -4.67 14.43 -8.30
C GLY A 4 -5.32 13.57 -7.23
N GLY A 5 -5.29 12.24 -7.39
CA GLY A 5 -5.90 11.32 -6.42
C GLY A 5 -4.95 10.95 -5.29
N ARG A 6 -5.53 10.48 -4.20
CA ARG A 6 -4.79 9.93 -3.06
C ARG A 6 -5.01 8.42 -3.03
N HIS A 7 -3.92 7.67 -3.01
CA HIS A 7 -3.95 6.23 -3.13
C HIS A 7 -3.23 5.55 -1.98
N LEU A 8 -3.75 4.42 -1.54
CA LEU A 8 -3.09 3.56 -0.56
C LEU A 8 -2.73 2.24 -1.24
N VAL A 9 -1.48 1.84 -1.15
CA VAL A 9 -1.00 0.57 -1.72
C VAL A 9 -0.49 -0.30 -0.58
N THR A 10 -1.17 -1.40 -0.29
CA THR A 10 -0.69 -2.39 0.67
C THR A 10 0.26 -3.34 -0.05
N GLY A 11 1.40 -3.67 0.58
CA GLY A 11 2.43 -4.45 -0.08
C GLY A 11 3.16 -3.68 -1.17
N GLY A 12 3.19 -2.35 -1.06
CA GLY A 12 3.77 -1.49 -2.09
C GLY A 12 5.28 -1.58 -2.24
N ALA A 13 5.99 -2.20 -1.29
CA ALA A 13 7.44 -2.39 -1.38
C ALA A 13 7.84 -3.69 -2.08
N GLY A 14 6.87 -4.56 -2.41
CA GLY A 14 7.11 -5.78 -3.19
C GLY A 14 7.32 -5.45 -4.66
N THR A 15 7.67 -6.47 -5.45
CA THR A 15 7.96 -6.28 -6.88
C THR A 15 6.77 -5.71 -7.66
N ILE A 16 5.61 -6.30 -7.50
CA ILE A 16 4.40 -5.86 -8.22
C ILE A 16 3.89 -4.54 -7.62
N GLY A 17 3.85 -4.46 -6.30
CA GLY A 17 3.36 -3.27 -5.60
C GLY A 17 4.20 -2.04 -5.89
N SER A 18 5.53 -2.18 -5.92
CA SER A 18 6.41 -1.05 -6.21
C SER A 18 6.26 -0.56 -7.66
N THR A 19 6.03 -1.47 -8.60
CA THR A 19 5.74 -1.10 -9.98
C THR A 19 4.45 -0.29 -10.05
N LEU A 20 3.42 -0.71 -9.30
CA LEU A 20 2.18 0.04 -9.21
C LEU A 20 2.38 1.43 -8.62
N VAL A 21 3.17 1.53 -7.54
CA VAL A 21 3.50 2.83 -6.93
C VAL A 21 4.17 3.74 -7.95
N ASP A 22 5.14 3.23 -8.71
CA ASP A 22 5.82 4.00 -9.75
C ASP A 22 4.82 4.50 -10.80
N GLN A 23 3.89 3.66 -11.22
CA GLN A 23 2.86 4.03 -12.18
C GLN A 23 1.93 5.11 -11.65
N LEU A 24 1.58 5.05 -10.35
CA LEU A 24 0.76 6.07 -9.73
C LEU A 24 1.47 7.43 -9.69
N VAL A 25 2.76 7.41 -9.38
CA VAL A 25 3.58 8.63 -9.38
C VAL A 25 3.67 9.19 -10.78
N GLU A 26 3.94 8.37 -11.78
CA GLU A 26 4.00 8.80 -13.18
C GLU A 26 2.66 9.35 -13.67
N GLY A 27 1.56 8.80 -13.16
CA GLY A 27 0.21 9.25 -13.50
C GLY A 27 -0.21 10.54 -12.82
N GLY A 28 0.63 11.12 -11.97
CA GLY A 28 0.35 12.40 -11.33
C GLY A 28 -0.48 12.30 -10.05
N ALA A 29 -0.42 11.18 -9.33
CA ALA A 29 -1.12 11.05 -8.06
C ALA A 29 -0.69 12.16 -7.10
N ALA A 30 -1.66 12.73 -6.38
CA ALA A 30 -1.37 13.77 -5.39
C ALA A 30 -0.62 13.20 -4.20
N GLU A 31 -0.94 11.98 -3.80
CA GLU A 31 -0.28 11.31 -2.68
C GLU A 31 -0.42 9.80 -2.82
N VAL A 32 0.64 9.08 -2.49
CA VAL A 32 0.62 7.63 -2.41
C VAL A 32 1.11 7.22 -1.02
N LEU A 33 0.26 6.50 -0.29
CA LEU A 33 0.64 5.88 0.97
C LEU A 33 0.97 4.42 0.69
N VAL A 34 2.09 3.96 1.21
CA VAL A 34 2.53 2.57 1.08
C VAL A 34 2.53 1.94 2.45
N LEU A 35 1.80 0.84 2.61
CA LEU A 35 1.81 0.05 3.84
C LEU A 35 2.45 -1.30 3.53
N ASP A 36 3.54 -1.61 4.20
CA ASP A 36 4.27 -2.86 4.00
C ASP A 36 4.95 -3.27 5.31
N ASN A 37 4.98 -4.55 5.60
CA ASN A 37 5.71 -5.05 6.77
C ASN A 37 7.17 -5.37 6.46
N PHE A 38 7.58 -5.25 5.20
CA PHE A 38 8.94 -5.48 4.71
C PHE A 38 9.48 -6.89 4.93
N VAL A 39 8.60 -7.86 5.09
CA VAL A 39 9.03 -9.27 5.15
C VAL A 39 9.57 -9.69 3.79
N ARG A 40 8.90 -9.29 2.71
CA ARG A 40 9.32 -9.59 1.34
C ARG A 40 9.64 -8.35 0.52
N GLY A 41 9.07 -7.21 0.90
CA GLY A 41 9.31 -5.96 0.22
C GLY A 41 10.65 -5.35 0.62
N ARG A 42 11.15 -4.47 -0.23
CA ARG A 42 12.40 -3.75 0.00
C ARG A 42 12.21 -2.27 -0.19
N ARG A 43 12.81 -1.47 0.68
CA ARG A 43 12.75 -0.02 0.57
C ARG A 43 13.39 0.48 -0.72
N GLU A 44 14.40 -0.21 -1.23
CA GLU A 44 15.04 0.13 -2.48
C GLU A 44 14.06 0.16 -3.65
N ASN A 45 13.03 -0.69 -3.60
CA ASN A 45 12.03 -0.74 -4.66
C ASN A 45 11.20 0.55 -4.74
N LEU A 46 11.22 1.36 -3.70
CA LEU A 46 10.44 2.59 -3.62
C LEU A 46 11.28 3.86 -3.81
N GLU A 47 12.58 3.73 -4.01
CA GLU A 47 13.49 4.87 -4.11
C GLU A 47 13.08 5.86 -5.20
N TRP A 48 12.82 5.34 -6.40
CA TRP A 48 12.43 6.20 -7.51
C TRP A 48 11.13 6.95 -7.22
N ALA A 49 10.13 6.25 -6.74
CA ALA A 49 8.82 6.83 -6.44
C ALA A 49 8.93 7.91 -5.36
N CYS A 50 9.66 7.62 -4.29
CA CYS A 50 9.87 8.60 -3.21
C CYS A 50 10.63 9.83 -3.68
N ALA A 51 11.54 9.68 -4.64
CA ALA A 51 12.30 10.79 -5.19
C ALA A 51 11.47 11.63 -6.18
N ASN A 52 10.46 11.05 -6.81
CA ASN A 52 9.72 11.69 -7.90
C ASN A 52 8.26 12.01 -7.57
N GLY A 53 7.77 11.65 -6.40
CA GLY A 53 6.38 11.91 -6.01
C GLY A 53 6.18 12.01 -4.51
N GLU A 54 4.95 12.32 -4.12
CA GLU A 54 4.55 12.40 -2.72
C GLU A 54 4.20 10.99 -2.22
N VAL A 55 5.22 10.25 -1.83
CA VAL A 55 5.08 8.88 -1.34
C VAL A 55 5.45 8.82 0.13
N THR A 56 4.53 8.34 0.95
CA THR A 56 4.76 8.10 2.38
C THR A 56 4.76 6.61 2.62
N VAL A 57 5.83 6.11 3.21
CA VAL A 57 6.00 4.70 3.50
C VAL A 57 5.74 4.44 4.97
N VAL A 58 4.81 3.55 5.26
CA VAL A 58 4.47 3.14 6.62
C VAL A 58 4.82 1.67 6.78
N GLU A 59 5.68 1.37 7.74
CA GLU A 59 5.98 -0.02 8.08
C GLU A 59 4.93 -0.51 9.06
N GLY A 60 4.21 -1.55 8.68
CA GLY A 60 3.15 -2.10 9.52
C GLY A 60 2.49 -3.31 8.89
N ASP A 61 1.58 -3.89 9.64
CA ASP A 61 0.86 -5.09 9.25
C ASP A 61 -0.51 -4.72 8.68
N VAL A 62 -0.84 -5.23 7.51
CA VAL A 62 -2.14 -5.01 6.88
C VAL A 62 -3.28 -5.63 7.69
N CYS A 63 -2.98 -6.57 8.59
CA CYS A 63 -3.96 -7.14 9.51
C CYS A 63 -4.27 -6.22 10.70
N ASP A 64 -3.54 -5.14 10.88
CA ASP A 64 -3.81 -4.15 11.91
C ASP A 64 -4.95 -3.25 11.43
N ARG A 65 -6.16 -3.54 11.88
CA ARG A 65 -7.36 -2.83 11.45
C ARG A 65 -7.32 -1.34 11.78
N SER A 66 -6.81 -0.99 12.95
CA SER A 66 -6.72 0.41 13.36
C SER A 66 -5.80 1.19 12.43
N LEU A 67 -4.66 0.59 12.11
CA LEU A 67 -3.69 1.22 11.22
C LEU A 67 -4.25 1.37 9.81
N VAL A 68 -4.86 0.32 9.28
CA VAL A 68 -5.45 0.35 7.93
C VAL A 68 -6.58 1.38 7.86
N ALA A 69 -7.43 1.42 8.87
CA ALA A 69 -8.52 2.40 8.92
C ALA A 69 -7.98 3.83 8.94
N GLU A 70 -6.96 4.08 9.75
CA GLU A 70 -6.32 5.39 9.84
C GLU A 70 -5.71 5.81 8.51
N LEU A 71 -4.97 4.90 7.87
CA LEU A 71 -4.32 5.19 6.58
C LEU A 71 -5.32 5.33 5.44
N SER A 72 -6.48 4.70 5.53
CA SER A 72 -7.51 4.76 4.49
C SER A 72 -8.34 6.03 4.56
N GLU A 73 -8.23 6.79 5.63
CA GLU A 73 -9.00 8.02 5.79
C GLU A 73 -8.59 9.05 4.74
N GLY A 74 -9.55 9.53 3.96
CA GLY A 74 -9.30 10.49 2.90
C GLY A 74 -8.66 9.90 1.64
N ILE A 75 -8.54 8.59 1.55
CA ILE A 75 -7.99 7.91 0.38
C ILE A 75 -9.07 7.66 -0.65
N ASP A 76 -8.77 7.94 -1.92
CA ASP A 76 -9.69 7.73 -3.02
C ASP A 76 -9.75 6.28 -3.50
N VAL A 77 -8.58 5.62 -3.56
CA VAL A 77 -8.49 4.25 -4.05
C VAL A 77 -7.47 3.46 -3.21
N VAL A 78 -7.82 2.23 -2.87
CA VAL A 78 -6.94 1.30 -2.15
C VAL A 78 -6.58 0.15 -3.07
N PHE A 79 -5.28 -0.09 -3.24
CA PHE A 79 -4.75 -1.22 -3.99
C PHE A 79 -4.16 -2.24 -3.01
N HIS A 80 -4.81 -3.39 -2.91
CA HIS A 80 -4.37 -4.47 -2.01
C HIS A 80 -3.42 -5.41 -2.75
N GLN A 81 -2.13 -5.14 -2.63
CA GLN A 81 -1.09 -5.98 -3.22
C GLN A 81 -0.39 -6.88 -2.19
N ALA A 82 -0.74 -6.72 -0.92
CA ALA A 82 -0.19 -7.58 0.13
C ALA A 82 -0.78 -8.98 0.04
N ALA A 83 0.09 -9.99 0.03
CA ALA A 83 -0.34 -11.37 0.15
C ALA A 83 -0.62 -11.65 1.63
N ILE A 84 -1.87 -11.94 1.97
CA ILE A 84 -2.28 -12.23 3.33
C ILE A 84 -2.63 -13.71 3.44
N ARG A 85 -1.97 -14.40 4.38
CA ARG A 85 -2.36 -15.76 4.71
C ARG A 85 -3.55 -15.70 5.66
N ILE A 86 -4.48 -16.62 5.48
CA ILE A 86 -5.63 -16.73 6.37
C ILE A 86 -5.20 -16.83 7.83
N THR A 87 -4.10 -17.56 8.10
CA THR A 87 -3.56 -17.72 9.45
C THR A 87 -3.05 -16.43 10.06
N GLN A 88 -2.58 -15.49 9.25
CA GLN A 88 -2.08 -14.20 9.74
C GLN A 88 -3.23 -13.31 10.18
N CYS A 89 -4.37 -13.43 9.53
CA CYS A 89 -5.55 -12.64 9.80
C CYS A 89 -6.69 -13.47 10.37
N ALA A 90 -6.36 -14.55 11.12
CA ALA A 90 -7.37 -15.46 11.63
C ALA A 90 -8.42 -14.77 12.52
N GLU A 91 -8.03 -13.72 13.21
CA GLU A 91 -8.93 -12.92 14.04
C GLU A 91 -9.75 -11.93 13.19
N GLU A 92 -9.36 -11.76 11.93
CA GLU A 92 -9.97 -10.82 11.00
C GLU A 92 -10.20 -11.47 9.63
N PRO A 93 -11.01 -12.55 9.57
CA PRO A 93 -11.22 -13.26 8.32
C PRO A 93 -11.86 -12.38 7.25
N ARG A 94 -12.63 -11.40 7.67
CA ARG A 94 -13.26 -10.44 6.77
C ARG A 94 -12.24 -9.59 6.04
N LEU A 95 -11.22 -9.12 6.76
CA LEU A 95 -10.14 -8.34 6.17
C LEU A 95 -9.36 -9.18 5.16
N ALA A 96 -9.06 -10.44 5.49
CA ALA A 96 -8.37 -11.34 4.59
C ALA A 96 -9.13 -11.53 3.29
N LEU A 97 -10.45 -11.67 3.35
CA LEU A 97 -11.29 -11.82 2.17
C LEU A 97 -11.30 -10.55 1.30
N GLU A 98 -11.26 -9.38 1.91
CA GLU A 98 -11.23 -8.11 1.19
C GLU A 98 -9.92 -7.89 0.45
N VAL A 99 -8.82 -8.42 0.96
CA VAL A 99 -7.50 -8.26 0.34
C VAL A 99 -7.27 -9.24 -0.80
N LEU A 100 -7.86 -10.42 -0.69
CA LEU A 100 -7.73 -11.43 -1.73
C LEU A 100 -8.60 -11.11 -2.95
#